data_d3e7397ea21bd03ee181db9f5b3fba47
#
_entry.id   d3e7397ea21bd03ee181db9f5b3fba47
#
_cell.length_a   1.000
_cell.length_b   1.000
_cell.length_c   1.000
_cell.angle_alpha   90.00
_cell.angle_beta   90.00
_cell.angle_gamma   90.00
#
_symmetry.space_group_name_H-M   'P 1'
#
loop_
_entity.id
_entity.type
_entity.pdbx_description
1 polymer ?
#
loop_
_entity_poly.entity_id
_entity_poly.type
_entity_poly.pdbx_seq_one_letter_code
_entity_poly.pdbx_strand_id
1 'polypeptide(L)'
;MTQTPVTPIEVRTYPDGRMDTKNASTYTGLSEKTLAMMRCNGNGPKYVKRGRVFYFTTDIDEWMNSQGRLTSTAQAKQRLV
;
A
#
# COMPACT_ATOMS: atom_id res chain seq x y z
N MET A 1 2.61 -20.24 20.60
CA MET A 1 2.23 -20.41 19.27
C MET A 1 3.41 -20.61 18.39
N THR A 2 3.19 -21.39 17.51
CA THR A 2 4.25 -21.70 16.65
C THR A 2 4.50 -20.62 15.67
N GLN A 3 5.69 -20.23 15.65
CA GLN A 3 6.09 -19.27 14.72
C GLN A 3 6.43 -19.94 13.44
N THR A 4 5.74 -19.63 12.45
CA THR A 4 6.12 -20.13 11.16
C THR A 4 7.46 -19.54 10.82
N PRO A 5 8.38 -20.36 10.42
CA PRO A 5 9.66 -19.81 9.99
C PRO A 5 9.44 -19.18 8.66
N VAL A 6 9.18 -17.93 8.68
CA VAL A 6 8.89 -17.24 7.45
C VAL A 6 10.09 -16.45 7.01
N THR A 7 10.20 -16.31 5.74
CA THR A 7 11.17 -15.42 5.16
C THR A 7 10.76 -14.02 5.53
N PRO A 8 11.67 -13.21 6.03
CA PRO A 8 11.32 -11.84 6.35
C PRO A 8 10.81 -11.14 5.11
N ILE A 9 9.78 -10.35 5.30
CA ILE A 9 9.25 -9.53 4.22
C ILE A 9 10.22 -8.42 3.97
N GLU A 10 10.71 -8.33 2.74
CA GLU A 10 11.65 -7.31 2.36
C GLU A 10 10.97 -6.30 1.48
N VAL A 11 11.06 -5.05 1.86
CA VAL A 11 10.61 -3.95 1.04
C VAL A 11 11.82 -3.09 0.74
N ARG A 12 12.16 -3.00 -0.53
CA ARG A 12 13.33 -2.23 -0.93
C ARG A 12 12.90 -0.84 -1.36
N THR A 13 13.58 0.13 -0.83
CA THR A 13 13.32 1.51 -1.19
C THR A 13 14.61 2.17 -1.64
N TYR A 14 14.46 3.17 -2.46
CA TYR A 14 15.58 4.03 -2.81
C TYR A 14 15.90 4.93 -1.63
N PRO A 15 17.09 5.54 -1.64
CA PRO A 15 17.49 6.37 -0.48
C PRO A 15 16.50 7.47 -0.13
N ASP A 16 15.71 7.94 -1.08
CA ASP A 16 14.73 8.99 -0.82
C ASP A 16 13.40 8.45 -0.32
N GLY A 17 13.30 7.15 -0.13
CA GLY A 17 12.05 6.54 0.36
C GLY A 17 11.11 6.09 -0.73
N ARG A 18 11.51 6.21 -1.98
CA ARG A 18 10.70 5.71 -3.09
C ARG A 18 10.73 4.20 -3.15
N MET A 19 9.67 3.62 -3.64
CA MET A 19 9.63 2.19 -3.91
C MET A 19 8.82 1.97 -5.17
N ASP A 20 9.14 0.92 -5.93
CA ASP A 20 8.36 0.62 -7.11
C ASP A 20 7.07 -0.08 -6.73
N THR A 21 6.22 -0.38 -7.71
CA THR A 21 4.93 -0.98 -7.45
C THR A 21 5.06 -2.34 -6.78
N LYS A 22 6.07 -3.10 -7.17
CA LYS A 22 6.26 -4.41 -6.58
C LYS A 22 6.52 -4.32 -5.09
N ASN A 23 7.39 -3.41 -4.70
CA ASN A 23 7.70 -3.23 -3.29
C ASN A 23 6.54 -2.56 -2.55
N ALA A 24 5.82 -1.67 -3.22
CA ALA A 24 4.63 -1.08 -2.62
C ALA A 24 3.57 -2.14 -2.37
N SER A 25 3.47 -3.11 -3.27
CA SER A 25 2.56 -4.23 -3.08
C SER A 25 2.91 -4.98 -1.81
N THR A 26 4.19 -5.28 -1.63
CA THR A 26 4.64 -5.96 -0.42
C THR A 26 4.40 -5.13 0.83
N TYR A 27 4.66 -3.84 0.72
CA TYR A 27 4.55 -2.94 1.86
C TYR A 27 3.10 -2.76 2.31
N THR A 28 2.18 -2.66 1.35
CA THR A 28 0.78 -2.42 1.67
C THR A 28 0.00 -3.70 1.89
N GLY A 29 0.49 -4.81 1.35
CA GLY A 29 -0.27 -6.04 1.37
C GLY A 29 -1.29 -6.14 0.24
N LEU A 30 -1.30 -5.18 -0.66
CA LEU A 30 -2.21 -5.18 -1.80
C LEU A 30 -1.47 -5.67 -3.02
N SER A 31 -2.20 -6.31 -3.93
CA SER A 31 -1.55 -6.80 -5.15
C SER A 31 -1.18 -5.63 -6.05
N GLU A 32 -0.23 -5.89 -6.94
CA GLU A 32 0.16 -4.87 -7.91
C GLU A 32 -1.03 -4.48 -8.78
N LYS A 33 -1.86 -5.46 -9.11
CA LYS A 33 -3.05 -5.20 -9.91
C LYS A 33 -4.01 -4.27 -9.19
N THR A 34 -4.20 -4.51 -7.90
CA THR A 34 -5.07 -3.65 -7.10
C THR A 34 -4.54 -2.22 -7.06
N LEU A 35 -3.22 -2.09 -6.87
CA LEU A 35 -2.63 -0.76 -6.87
C LEU A 35 -2.81 -0.06 -8.21
N ALA A 36 -2.65 -0.81 -9.30
CA ALA A 36 -2.86 -0.24 -10.62
C ALA A 36 -4.29 0.22 -10.81
N MET A 37 -5.24 -0.57 -10.33
CA MET A 37 -6.65 -0.20 -10.44
C MET A 37 -6.95 1.05 -9.63
N MET A 38 -6.35 1.17 -8.47
CA MET A 38 -6.53 2.36 -7.65
C MET A 38 -6.00 3.59 -8.36
N ARG A 39 -4.87 3.46 -9.05
CA ARG A 39 -4.34 4.59 -9.81
C ARG A 39 -5.31 4.99 -10.91
N CYS A 40 -5.91 4.02 -11.59
CA CYS A 40 -6.86 4.31 -12.64
C CYS A 40 -8.11 4.99 -12.10
N ASN A 41 -8.53 4.59 -10.91
CA ASN A 41 -9.75 5.11 -10.31
C ASN A 41 -9.55 6.40 -9.54
N GLY A 42 -8.30 6.81 -9.40
CA GLY A 42 -8.01 8.06 -8.69
C GLY A 42 -8.06 7.92 -7.18
N ASN A 43 -7.98 6.72 -6.65
CA ASN A 43 -7.91 6.54 -5.22
C ASN A 43 -6.62 5.79 -4.89
N GLY A 44 -6.37 5.55 -3.61
CA GLY A 44 -5.14 4.90 -3.20
C GLY A 44 -4.06 5.90 -2.86
N PRO A 45 -2.85 5.42 -2.59
CA PRO A 45 -1.75 6.31 -2.20
C PRO A 45 -1.30 7.19 -3.36
N LYS A 46 -0.73 8.31 -3.03
CA LYS A 46 -0.12 9.17 -4.03
C LYS A 46 1.07 8.44 -4.66
N TYR A 47 1.32 8.77 -5.90
CA TYR A 47 2.43 8.14 -6.61
C TYR A 47 3.04 9.14 -7.57
N VAL A 48 4.23 8.81 -8.06
CA VAL A 48 4.87 9.58 -9.10
C VAL A 48 5.22 8.65 -10.24
N LYS A 49 5.19 9.16 -11.44
CA LYS A 49 5.51 8.38 -12.62
C LYS A 49 6.76 8.95 -13.26
N ARG A 50 7.80 8.16 -13.25
CA ARG A 50 9.08 8.52 -13.86
C ARG A 50 9.56 7.33 -14.66
N GLY A 51 9.01 7.14 -15.84
CA GLY A 51 9.24 5.92 -16.58
C GLY A 51 8.43 4.79 -16.02
N ARG A 52 8.58 4.53 -14.74
CA ARG A 52 7.75 3.57 -14.02
C ARG A 52 7.11 4.29 -12.85
N VAL A 53 6.18 3.61 -12.22
CA VAL A 53 5.46 4.20 -11.09
C VAL A 53 6.25 3.96 -9.81
N PHE A 54 6.37 5.01 -9.02
CA PHE A 54 7.00 4.94 -7.70
C PHE A 54 6.06 5.48 -6.65
N TYR A 55 6.17 4.93 -5.46
CA TYR A 55 5.42 5.39 -4.30
C TYR A 55 6.42 5.79 -3.23
N PHE A 56 6.13 6.86 -2.53
CA PHE A 56 6.95 7.23 -1.37
C PHE A 56 6.37 6.58 -0.13
N THR A 57 7.25 6.12 0.74
CA THR A 57 6.82 5.48 1.98
C THR A 57 5.91 6.38 2.78
N THR A 58 6.26 7.67 2.87
CA THR A 58 5.46 8.62 3.63
C THR A 58 4.07 8.78 3.04
N ASP A 59 3.96 8.76 1.72
CA ASP A 59 2.66 8.90 1.06
C ASP A 59 1.80 7.68 1.31
N ILE A 60 2.40 6.50 1.31
CA ILE A 60 1.65 5.29 1.59
C ILE A 60 1.17 5.30 3.04
N ASP A 61 2.06 5.68 3.95
CA ASP A 61 1.70 5.72 5.35
C ASP A 61 0.57 6.71 5.60
N GLU A 62 0.65 7.86 4.96
CA GLU A 62 -0.37 8.88 5.11
C GLU A 62 -1.71 8.37 4.58
N TRP A 63 -1.68 7.72 3.42
CA TRP A 63 -2.91 7.18 2.85
C TRP A 63 -3.54 6.15 3.77
N MET A 64 -2.72 5.25 4.30
CA MET A 64 -3.24 4.22 5.18
C MET A 64 -3.82 4.80 6.45
N ASN A 65 -3.20 5.84 6.97
CA ASN A 65 -3.71 6.49 8.16
C ASN A 65 -4.96 7.31 7.87
N SER A 66 -5.01 7.93 6.71
CA SER A 66 -6.17 8.77 6.37
C SER A 66 -7.41 7.93 6.10
N GLN A 67 -7.24 6.69 5.64
CA GLN A 67 -8.37 5.80 5.47
C GLN A 67 -8.91 5.35 6.81
N GLY A 68 -8.11 5.52 7.84
CA GLY A 68 -8.52 5.16 9.17
C GLY A 68 -8.45 3.68 9.40
N ARG A 69 -8.50 3.33 10.67
CA ARG A 69 -8.53 1.94 11.06
C ARG A 69 -9.95 1.61 11.47
N LEU A 70 -10.44 0.54 10.90
CA LEU A 70 -11.80 0.13 11.19
C LEU A 70 -11.82 -0.64 12.51
N THR A 71 -12.80 -0.34 13.33
CA THR A 71 -12.91 -0.99 14.63
C THR A 71 -14.04 -2.02 14.65
N SER A 72 -14.85 -2.07 13.59
CA SER A 72 -15.92 -3.04 13.54
C SER A 72 -16.30 -3.32 12.11
N THR A 73 -16.97 -4.45 11.92
CA THR A 73 -17.47 -4.83 10.62
C THR A 73 -18.50 -3.83 10.10
N ALA A 74 -19.25 -3.26 11.01
CA ALA A 74 -20.25 -2.27 10.61
C ALA A 74 -19.60 -1.07 9.95
N GLN A 75 -18.49 -0.60 10.50
CA GLN A 75 -17.77 0.48 9.88
C GLN A 75 -17.23 0.08 8.51
N ALA A 76 -16.76 -1.14 8.40
CA ALA A 76 -16.25 -1.62 7.13
C ALA A 76 -17.33 -1.62 6.08
N LYS A 77 -18.53 -2.05 6.45
CA LYS A 77 -19.63 -2.05 5.51
C LYS A 77 -20.02 -0.65 5.06
N GLN A 78 -20.02 0.27 5.98
CA GLN A 78 -20.34 1.65 5.64
C GLN A 78 -19.33 2.21 4.66
N ARG A 79 -18.09 1.85 4.83
CA ARG A 79 -17.06 2.36 3.95
C ARG A 79 -17.12 1.77 2.55
N LEU A 80 -17.67 0.59 2.45
CA LEU A 80 -17.75 -0.08 1.16
C LEU A 80 -18.90 0.41 0.29
N VAL A 81 -19.79 1.15 0.85
CA VAL A 81 -20.94 1.66 0.11
C VAL A 81 -20.60 2.85 -0.75
#